data_b2b9bec038215822bde7273b75966acb
#
_entry.id   b2b9bec038215822bde7273b75966acb
#
_cell.length_a   1.000
_cell.length_b   1.000
_cell.length_c   1.000
_cell.angle_alpha   90.00
_cell.angle_beta   90.00
_cell.angle_gamma   90.00
#
_symmetry.space_group_name_H-M   'P 1'
#
loop_
_entity.id
_entity.type
_entity.pdbx_description
1 polymer ?
#
loop_
_entity_poly.entity_id
_entity_poly.type
_entity_poly.pdbx_seq_one_letter_code
_entity_poly.pdbx_strand_id
1 'polypeptide(L)'
;SSSAASDVYKRQPSGSQNQVGGIVGVNYGSIENCKFSGNVIGDNEVGGIAGVNEETGEIRRCESNANVIGNHSAGGIVGNNHGILNNCSNSGSINTYSTEVTYDLDDITMDNLEQINSTSNVTAHTDTGGIAGISDGKIYYCSNSGAIGYQHVGYNTGGIVGRLHQGYLQNCT
;
A
#
# COMPACT_ATOMS: atom_id res chain seq x y z
N SER A 1 -9.54 -17.81 18.86
CA SER A 1 -8.76 -16.59 18.90
C SER A 1 -7.52 -16.79 18.04
N SER A 2 -7.55 -16.32 16.86
CA SER A 2 -6.36 -16.31 16.03
C SER A 2 -5.51 -15.10 16.41
N SER A 3 -4.52 -15.29 17.28
CA SER A 3 -3.38 -14.42 17.36
C SER A 3 -2.54 -14.70 16.11
N ALA A 4 -2.99 -14.20 14.97
CA ALA A 4 -2.25 -14.34 13.74
C ALA A 4 -1.10 -13.37 13.75
N ALA A 5 0.09 -13.93 13.87
CA ALA A 5 1.30 -13.50 13.22
C ALA A 5 1.74 -12.04 13.47
N SER A 6 1.96 -11.70 14.69
CA SER A 6 3.15 -10.94 15.04
C SER A 6 4.34 -11.87 14.73
N ASP A 7 5.38 -11.32 14.12
CA ASP A 7 6.69 -11.90 13.92
C ASP A 7 6.88 -12.80 12.70
N VAL A 8 6.66 -12.24 11.51
CA VAL A 8 7.42 -12.75 10.38
C VAL A 8 8.23 -11.62 9.74
N TYR A 9 9.21 -11.12 10.46
CA TYR A 9 10.42 -10.60 9.84
C TYR A 9 11.24 -11.78 9.31
N LYS A 10 10.69 -12.53 8.38
CA LYS A 10 11.52 -13.36 7.52
C LYS A 10 12.05 -12.44 6.44
N ARG A 11 13.35 -12.20 6.46
CA ARG A 11 14.09 -11.73 5.29
C ARG A 11 13.68 -12.64 4.15
N GLN A 12 12.80 -12.14 3.29
CA GLN A 12 12.49 -12.88 2.08
C GLN A 12 13.66 -12.76 1.11
N PRO A 13 13.94 -13.79 0.31
CA PRO A 13 14.98 -13.75 -0.71
C PRO A 13 14.74 -12.58 -1.65
N SER A 14 15.79 -12.00 -2.20
CA SER A 14 15.77 -10.95 -3.21
C SER A 14 14.81 -11.32 -4.35
N GLY A 15 13.65 -10.68 -4.38
CA GLY A 15 12.60 -10.83 -5.38
C GLY A 15 11.49 -9.83 -5.07
N SER A 16 10.80 -9.34 -6.08
CA SER A 16 9.67 -8.45 -5.92
C SER A 16 8.53 -9.17 -5.22
N GLN A 17 8.02 -8.63 -4.12
CA GLN A 17 6.79 -9.08 -3.50
C GLN A 17 5.62 -8.33 -4.09
N ASN A 18 4.84 -9.04 -4.88
CA ASN A 18 3.67 -8.49 -5.54
C ASN A 18 2.38 -9.06 -4.95
N GLN A 19 1.30 -8.29 -5.03
CA GLN A 19 -0.03 -8.71 -4.61
C GLN A 19 -0.08 -9.09 -3.12
N VAL A 20 0.34 -8.15 -2.28
CA VAL A 20 0.44 -8.36 -0.84
C VAL A 20 -0.73 -7.69 -0.12
N GLY A 21 -1.50 -8.46 0.61
CA GLY A 21 -2.59 -7.95 1.43
C GLY A 21 -2.52 -8.46 2.86
N GLY A 22 -3.04 -7.67 3.80
CA GLY A 22 -3.11 -8.07 5.20
C GLY A 22 -4.01 -9.29 5.44
N ILE A 23 -5.02 -9.49 4.60
CA ILE A 23 -5.94 -10.62 4.67
C ILE A 23 -5.75 -11.56 3.47
N VAL A 24 -5.70 -11.03 2.25
CA VAL A 24 -5.57 -11.83 1.04
C VAL A 24 -4.68 -11.13 0.00
N GLY A 25 -3.88 -11.88 -0.75
CA GLY A 25 -3.10 -11.33 -1.85
C GLY A 25 -3.99 -10.89 -3.02
N VAL A 26 -4.83 -11.80 -3.53
CA VAL A 26 -5.77 -11.54 -4.65
C VAL A 26 -7.17 -12.01 -4.28
N ASN A 27 -8.16 -11.12 -4.44
CA ASN A 27 -9.57 -11.39 -4.14
C ASN A 27 -10.39 -11.47 -5.42
N TYR A 28 -10.99 -12.62 -5.69
CA TYR A 28 -12.00 -12.86 -6.75
C TYR A 28 -13.42 -13.00 -6.19
N GLY A 29 -13.54 -13.06 -4.87
CA GLY A 29 -14.78 -13.34 -4.16
C GLY A 29 -15.26 -12.19 -3.30
N SER A 30 -15.80 -12.49 -2.13
CA SER A 30 -16.31 -11.50 -1.18
C SER A 30 -15.52 -11.52 0.13
N ILE A 31 -15.03 -10.34 0.53
CA ILE A 31 -14.46 -10.08 1.85
C ILE A 31 -15.39 -9.10 2.57
N GLU A 32 -15.90 -9.51 3.71
CA GLU A 32 -16.93 -8.75 4.39
C GLU A 32 -16.74 -8.72 5.91
N ASN A 33 -16.95 -7.55 6.51
CA ASN A 33 -16.86 -7.32 7.96
C ASN A 33 -15.51 -7.73 8.56
N CYS A 34 -14.42 -7.56 7.81
CA CYS A 34 -13.08 -7.94 8.24
C CYS A 34 -12.30 -6.72 8.71
N LYS A 35 -11.40 -6.95 9.67
CA LYS A 35 -10.49 -5.93 10.19
C LYS A 35 -9.06 -6.45 10.17
N PHE A 36 -8.14 -5.59 9.80
CA PHE A 36 -6.72 -5.89 9.84
C PHE A 36 -5.93 -4.75 10.49
N SER A 37 -4.96 -5.13 11.31
CA SER A 37 -4.01 -4.21 11.93
C SER A 37 -2.63 -4.86 11.95
N GLY A 38 -1.61 -4.13 11.57
CA GLY A 38 -0.23 -4.64 11.50
C GLY A 38 0.56 -3.98 10.38
N ASN A 39 1.68 -4.59 10.02
CA ASN A 39 2.51 -4.12 8.90
C ASN A 39 2.25 -4.96 7.65
N VAL A 40 2.07 -4.30 6.52
CA VAL A 40 1.96 -4.94 5.19
C VAL A 40 3.04 -4.32 4.31
N ILE A 41 4.03 -5.12 3.93
CA ILE A 41 5.20 -4.66 3.20
C ILE A 41 5.34 -5.47 1.93
N GLY A 42 5.44 -4.79 0.81
CA GLY A 42 5.62 -5.41 -0.51
C GLY A 42 6.24 -4.45 -1.51
N ASP A 43 6.27 -4.85 -2.76
CA ASP A 43 6.79 -4.03 -3.87
C ASP A 43 5.65 -3.45 -4.70
N ASN A 44 4.83 -4.30 -5.30
CA ASN A 44 3.71 -3.87 -6.13
C ASN A 44 2.37 -4.40 -5.58
N GLU A 45 1.32 -3.62 -5.76
CA GLU A 45 -0.05 -4.00 -5.41
C GLU A 45 -0.17 -4.40 -3.94
N VAL A 46 0.10 -3.43 -3.06
CA VAL A 46 0.14 -3.65 -1.61
C VAL A 46 -1.05 -2.99 -0.95
N GLY A 47 -1.86 -3.75 -0.23
CA GLY A 47 -3.05 -3.23 0.43
C GLY A 47 -3.25 -3.72 1.86
N GLY A 48 -3.86 -2.90 2.69
CA GLY A 48 -4.11 -3.26 4.09
C GLY A 48 -5.05 -4.47 4.26
N ILE A 49 -5.94 -4.69 3.30
CA ILE A 49 -6.86 -5.85 3.28
C ILE A 49 -6.48 -6.80 2.14
N ALA A 50 -6.38 -6.31 0.90
CA ALA A 50 -6.05 -7.12 -0.26
C ALA A 50 -4.98 -6.47 -1.12
N GLY A 51 -4.10 -7.24 -1.74
CA GLY A 51 -3.18 -6.73 -2.75
C GLY A 51 -3.93 -6.31 -4.01
N VAL A 52 -4.73 -7.21 -4.55
CA VAL A 52 -5.60 -6.97 -5.72
C VAL A 52 -7.04 -7.38 -5.40
N ASN A 53 -7.99 -6.56 -5.83
CA ASN A 53 -9.41 -6.90 -5.86
C ASN A 53 -9.84 -6.98 -7.33
N GLU A 54 -10.06 -8.18 -7.81
CA GLU A 54 -10.37 -8.47 -9.21
C GLU A 54 -11.80 -8.04 -9.59
N GLU A 55 -12.14 -8.07 -10.89
CA GLU A 55 -13.42 -7.59 -11.42
C GLU A 55 -14.66 -8.20 -10.73
N THR A 56 -14.58 -9.48 -10.33
CA THR A 56 -15.64 -10.16 -9.59
C THR A 56 -15.54 -9.99 -8.08
N GLY A 57 -14.44 -9.39 -7.62
CA GLY A 57 -14.13 -9.22 -6.21
C GLY A 57 -14.96 -8.10 -5.57
N GLU A 58 -15.41 -8.35 -4.34
CA GLU A 58 -16.11 -7.35 -3.55
C GLU A 58 -15.53 -7.30 -2.13
N ILE A 59 -15.18 -6.09 -1.66
CA ILE A 59 -14.70 -5.85 -0.30
C ILE A 59 -15.69 -4.88 0.35
N ARG A 60 -16.35 -5.33 1.43
CA ARG A 60 -17.40 -4.56 2.09
C ARG A 60 -17.24 -4.48 3.59
N ARG A 61 -17.51 -3.30 4.15
CA ARG A 61 -17.50 -3.06 5.61
C ARG A 61 -16.22 -3.57 6.27
N CYS A 62 -15.10 -3.37 5.59
CA CYS A 62 -13.79 -3.75 6.09
C CYS A 62 -13.03 -2.53 6.63
N GLU A 63 -12.24 -2.76 7.66
CA GLU A 63 -11.47 -1.71 8.30
C GLU A 63 -9.98 -2.09 8.28
N SER A 64 -9.14 -1.14 7.92
CA SER A 64 -7.69 -1.27 7.98
C SER A 64 -7.09 -0.24 8.93
N ASN A 65 -6.24 -0.70 9.82
CA ASN A 65 -5.33 0.13 10.61
C ASN A 65 -3.90 -0.39 10.41
N ALA A 66 -3.56 -0.68 9.16
CA ALA A 66 -2.26 -1.19 8.79
C ALA A 66 -1.26 -0.08 8.48
N ASN A 67 0.00 -0.34 8.78
CA ASN A 67 1.11 0.39 8.18
C ASN A 67 1.47 -0.29 6.86
N VAL A 68 1.08 0.32 5.74
CA VAL A 68 1.27 -0.22 4.40
C VAL A 68 2.50 0.43 3.77
N ILE A 69 3.43 -0.38 3.29
CA ILE A 69 4.64 0.06 2.59
C ILE A 69 4.71 -0.69 1.26
N GLY A 70 4.67 0.05 0.16
CA GLY A 70 4.77 -0.49 -1.20
C GLY A 70 5.41 0.51 -2.15
N ASN A 71 6.19 0.04 -3.12
CA ASN A 71 6.82 0.91 -4.11
C ASN A 71 5.82 1.37 -5.16
N HIS A 72 4.94 0.48 -5.59
CA HIS A 72 3.94 0.77 -6.61
C HIS A 72 2.56 0.27 -6.18
N SER A 73 1.55 1.08 -6.42
CA SER A 73 0.16 0.71 -6.16
C SER A 73 -0.09 0.30 -4.70
N ALA A 74 0.11 1.23 -3.78
CA ALA A 74 -0.11 1.02 -2.36
C ALA A 74 -1.40 1.69 -1.87
N GLY A 75 -2.25 0.95 -1.17
CA GLY A 75 -3.51 1.46 -0.64
C GLY A 75 -3.86 0.97 0.76
N GLY A 76 -4.58 1.78 1.51
CA GLY A 76 -4.98 1.42 2.87
C GLY A 76 -5.92 0.21 2.94
N ILE A 77 -6.73 0.00 1.91
CA ILE A 77 -7.60 -1.17 1.77
C ILE A 77 -7.04 -2.12 0.70
N VAL A 78 -6.76 -1.61 -0.50
CA VAL A 78 -6.34 -2.44 -1.63
C VAL A 78 -5.23 -1.74 -2.43
N GLY A 79 -4.25 -2.51 -2.89
CA GLY A 79 -3.24 -2.00 -3.82
C GLY A 79 -3.87 -1.65 -5.16
N ASN A 80 -4.49 -2.61 -5.83
CA ASN A 80 -5.12 -2.42 -7.14
C ASN A 80 -6.57 -2.94 -7.12
N ASN A 81 -7.53 -2.07 -7.48
CA ASN A 81 -8.96 -2.38 -7.45
C ASN A 81 -9.57 -2.38 -8.86
N HIS A 82 -10.01 -3.54 -9.31
CA HIS A 82 -10.83 -3.73 -10.51
C HIS A 82 -12.31 -4.01 -10.18
N GLY A 83 -12.58 -4.43 -8.95
CA GLY A 83 -13.90 -4.82 -8.46
C GLY A 83 -14.63 -3.71 -7.69
N ILE A 84 -15.27 -4.09 -6.61
CA ILE A 84 -16.10 -3.18 -5.80
C ILE A 84 -15.53 -3.06 -4.38
N LEU A 85 -15.31 -1.82 -3.95
CA LEU A 85 -15.09 -1.45 -2.56
C LEU A 85 -16.31 -0.69 -2.05
N ASN A 86 -16.88 -1.12 -0.93
CA ASN A 86 -18.08 -0.48 -0.40
C ASN A 86 -18.03 -0.39 1.13
N ASN A 87 -18.16 0.83 1.63
CA ASN A 87 -18.23 1.13 3.06
C ASN A 87 -16.99 0.60 3.84
N CYS A 88 -15.80 0.82 3.27
CA CYS A 88 -14.54 0.47 3.89
C CYS A 88 -13.85 1.70 4.47
N SER A 89 -13.06 1.49 5.51
CA SER A 89 -12.32 2.59 6.15
C SER A 89 -10.86 2.23 6.41
N ASN A 90 -10.00 3.22 6.23
CA ASN A 90 -8.60 3.15 6.61
C ASN A 90 -8.27 4.20 7.65
N SER A 91 -7.58 3.80 8.71
CA SER A 91 -6.98 4.68 9.72
C SER A 91 -5.48 4.46 9.87
N GLY A 92 -4.92 3.52 9.11
CA GLY A 92 -3.51 3.22 9.10
C GLY A 92 -2.69 4.16 8.22
N SER A 93 -1.38 4.01 8.23
CA SER A 93 -0.45 4.82 7.45
C SER A 93 -0.06 4.13 6.15
N ILE A 94 0.09 4.88 5.06
CA ILE A 94 0.50 4.35 3.77
C ILE A 94 1.72 5.11 3.26
N ASN A 95 2.82 4.41 3.06
CA ASN A 95 4.07 4.97 2.54
C ASN A 95 4.56 6.22 3.31
N THR A 96 4.40 6.24 4.62
CA THR A 96 4.82 7.39 5.46
C THR A 96 6.28 7.31 5.87
N TYR A 97 6.98 6.23 5.55
CA TYR A 97 8.38 6.01 5.85
C TYR A 97 9.24 6.32 4.63
N SER A 98 10.18 7.24 4.77
CA SER A 98 11.32 7.32 3.86
C SER A 98 12.48 6.55 4.48
N THR A 99 13.03 5.59 3.77
CA THR A 99 14.37 5.10 4.06
C THR A 99 15.36 6.11 3.48
N GLU A 100 15.48 7.28 4.10
CA GLU A 100 16.62 8.13 3.82
C GLU A 100 17.86 7.43 4.39
N VAL A 101 18.69 6.94 3.52
CA VAL A 101 20.05 6.57 3.90
C VAL A 101 20.82 7.89 4.03
N THR A 102 20.88 8.43 5.23
CA THR A 102 21.74 9.57 5.54
C THR A 102 23.17 9.05 5.61
N TYR A 103 23.97 9.46 4.65
CA TYR A 103 25.43 9.27 4.72
C TYR A 103 26.03 10.44 5.48
N ASP A 104 26.82 10.17 6.51
CA ASP A 104 27.69 11.18 7.07
C ASP A 104 28.78 11.51 6.01
N LEU A 105 29.01 12.79 5.76
CA LEU A 105 30.00 13.23 4.77
C LEU A 105 31.41 12.71 5.09
N ASP A 106 31.69 12.44 6.36
CA ASP A 106 32.95 11.89 6.84
C ASP A 106 33.11 10.38 6.50
N ASP A 107 32.02 9.70 6.20
CA ASP A 107 32.02 8.27 5.82
C ASP A 107 32.13 8.05 4.30
N ILE A 108 32.18 9.12 3.50
CA ILE A 108 32.28 9.04 2.05
C ILE A 108 33.75 8.85 1.65
N THR A 109 34.07 7.67 1.14
CA THR A 109 35.38 7.33 0.60
C THR A 109 35.29 7.08 -0.90
N MET A 110 36.42 7.18 -1.59
CA MET A 110 36.47 6.87 -3.04
C MET A 110 36.04 5.43 -3.34
N ASP A 111 36.22 4.50 -2.40
CA ASP A 111 35.90 3.09 -2.58
C ASP A 111 34.39 2.81 -2.42
N ASN A 112 33.65 3.66 -1.71
CA ASN A 112 32.20 3.50 -1.52
C ASN A 112 31.35 4.44 -2.37
N LEU A 113 31.97 5.35 -3.13
CA LEU A 113 31.28 6.34 -3.93
C LEU A 113 30.36 5.72 -5.01
N GLU A 114 30.82 4.63 -5.66
CA GLU A 114 30.00 3.90 -6.63
C GLU A 114 28.78 3.22 -5.96
N GLN A 115 28.98 2.71 -4.76
CA GLN A 115 27.92 2.05 -3.99
C GLN A 115 26.88 3.07 -3.49
N ILE A 116 27.35 4.24 -3.04
CA ILE A 116 26.50 5.38 -2.64
C ILE A 116 25.70 5.90 -3.84
N ASN A 117 26.32 6.03 -5.00
CA ASN A 117 25.66 6.46 -6.22
C ASN A 117 24.64 5.44 -6.77
N SER A 118 24.87 4.14 -6.53
CA SER A 118 23.95 3.08 -6.90
C SER A 118 22.77 2.93 -5.93
N THR A 119 22.93 3.32 -4.66
CA THR A 119 21.86 3.31 -3.65
C THR A 119 21.01 4.58 -3.66
N SER A 120 21.44 5.62 -4.35
CA SER A 120 20.63 6.84 -4.56
C SER A 120 19.45 6.67 -5.52
N ASN A 121 19.20 5.47 -6.03
CA ASN A 121 17.92 5.12 -6.62
C ASN A 121 16.88 4.99 -5.49
N VAL A 122 16.50 6.13 -4.92
CA VAL A 122 15.27 6.22 -4.15
C VAL A 122 14.16 5.77 -5.09
N THR A 123 13.66 4.57 -4.88
CA THR A 123 12.55 4.05 -5.66
C THR A 123 11.37 4.99 -5.38
N ALA A 124 11.00 5.78 -6.36
CA ALA A 124 9.87 6.68 -6.21
C ALA A 124 8.62 5.85 -5.96
N HIS A 125 7.95 6.09 -4.84
CA HIS A 125 6.65 5.49 -4.61
C HIS A 125 5.65 6.05 -5.63
N THR A 126 4.92 5.18 -6.29
CA THR A 126 3.91 5.57 -7.28
C THR A 126 2.56 5.00 -6.92
N ASP A 127 1.51 5.79 -7.22
CA ASP A 127 0.13 5.34 -7.07
C ASP A 127 -0.20 4.96 -5.61
N THR A 128 -0.07 5.93 -4.71
CA THR A 128 -0.35 5.76 -3.28
C THR A 128 -1.69 6.39 -2.93
N GLY A 129 -2.60 5.62 -2.35
CA GLY A 129 -3.93 6.11 -1.96
C GLY A 129 -4.38 5.65 -0.58
N GLY A 130 -5.20 6.45 0.08
CA GLY A 130 -5.71 6.13 1.41
C GLY A 130 -6.62 4.90 1.43
N ILE A 131 -7.28 4.61 0.33
CA ILE A 131 -8.14 3.42 0.15
C ILE A 131 -7.54 2.49 -0.91
N ALA A 132 -7.25 3.01 -2.11
CA ALA A 132 -6.69 2.21 -3.20
C ALA A 132 -5.48 2.91 -3.82
N GLY A 133 -4.42 2.16 -4.15
CA GLY A 133 -3.30 2.68 -4.91
C GLY A 133 -3.73 3.03 -6.32
N ILE A 134 -4.26 2.06 -7.05
CA ILE A 134 -4.87 2.22 -8.38
C ILE A 134 -6.31 1.72 -8.34
N SER A 135 -7.20 2.33 -9.12
CA SER A 135 -8.54 1.78 -9.33
C SER A 135 -9.06 2.07 -10.73
N ASP A 136 -9.62 1.06 -11.36
CA ASP A 136 -10.53 1.13 -12.49
C ASP A 136 -11.91 0.51 -12.17
N GLY A 137 -12.06 0.00 -10.95
CA GLY A 137 -13.30 -0.52 -10.38
C GLY A 137 -14.18 0.56 -9.73
N LYS A 138 -15.01 0.15 -8.81
CA LYS A 138 -16.00 1.01 -8.14
C LYS A 138 -15.69 1.16 -6.66
N ILE A 139 -15.70 2.38 -6.16
CA ILE A 139 -15.44 2.69 -4.75
C ILE A 139 -16.57 3.58 -4.22
N TYR A 140 -17.30 3.08 -3.23
CA TYR A 140 -18.45 3.76 -2.64
C TYR A 140 -18.31 3.88 -1.13
N TYR A 141 -18.66 5.03 -0.58
CA TYR A 141 -18.79 5.25 0.86
C TYR A 141 -17.56 4.84 1.66
N CYS A 142 -16.39 4.97 1.07
CA CYS A 142 -15.13 4.66 1.74
C CYS A 142 -14.52 5.90 2.36
N SER A 143 -13.82 5.73 3.47
CA SER A 143 -13.19 6.84 4.19
C SER A 143 -11.75 6.56 4.55
N ASN A 144 -10.93 7.60 4.50
CA ASN A 144 -9.56 7.53 4.97
C ASN A 144 -9.27 8.64 5.98
N SER A 145 -8.82 8.25 7.15
CA SER A 145 -8.28 9.16 8.17
C SER A 145 -6.78 8.92 8.45
N GLY A 146 -6.20 7.97 7.76
CA GLY A 146 -4.80 7.63 7.89
C GLY A 146 -3.86 8.58 7.16
N ALA A 147 -2.60 8.63 7.59
CA ALA A 147 -1.57 9.42 6.94
C ALA A 147 -1.10 8.76 5.64
N ILE A 148 -0.83 9.58 4.62
CA ILE A 148 -0.43 9.10 3.30
C ILE A 148 0.80 9.85 2.83
N GLY A 149 1.77 9.09 2.33
CA GLY A 149 2.96 9.62 1.70
C GLY A 149 3.92 10.32 2.64
N TYR A 150 5.05 10.77 2.12
CA TYR A 150 6.07 11.52 2.83
C TYR A 150 6.68 12.63 1.94
N GLN A 151 7.50 13.49 2.53
CA GLN A 151 7.83 14.80 1.99
C GLN A 151 8.59 14.85 0.65
N HIS A 152 9.15 13.78 0.13
CA HIS A 152 10.16 13.96 -0.91
C HIS A 152 9.98 13.24 -2.24
N VAL A 153 9.33 12.12 -2.36
CA VAL A 153 9.20 11.46 -3.68
C VAL A 153 7.95 10.58 -3.74
N GLY A 154 6.93 11.02 -4.43
CA GLY A 154 5.76 10.22 -4.74
C GLY A 154 5.06 10.79 -5.96
N TYR A 155 4.63 9.93 -6.85
CA TYR A 155 3.79 10.27 -7.98
C TYR A 155 2.39 9.71 -7.76
N ASN A 156 1.37 10.47 -8.15
CA ASN A 156 -0.02 10.05 -8.02
C ASN A 156 -0.38 9.66 -6.57
N THR A 157 -0.26 10.62 -5.66
CA THR A 157 -0.67 10.42 -4.26
C THR A 157 -2.04 11.07 -4.03
N GLY A 158 -2.99 10.31 -3.51
CA GLY A 158 -4.35 10.77 -3.27
C GLY A 158 -4.92 10.34 -1.92
N GLY A 159 -5.75 11.20 -1.32
CA GLY A 159 -6.41 10.92 -0.04
C GLY A 159 -7.27 9.65 -0.05
N ILE A 160 -7.86 9.31 -1.18
CA ILE A 160 -8.68 8.11 -1.37
C ILE A 160 -8.01 7.17 -2.38
N VAL A 161 -7.69 7.64 -3.58
CA VAL A 161 -7.11 6.84 -4.66
C VAL A 161 -5.88 7.54 -5.21
N GLY A 162 -4.77 6.83 -5.35
CA GLY A 162 -3.55 7.36 -5.95
C GLY A 162 -3.77 7.63 -7.44
N ARG A 163 -4.27 6.66 -8.19
CA ARG A 163 -4.60 6.80 -9.61
C ARG A 163 -5.95 6.16 -9.94
N LEU A 164 -6.91 6.98 -10.31
CA LEU A 164 -8.20 6.54 -10.84
C LEU A 164 -8.11 6.49 -12.37
N HIS A 165 -8.06 5.28 -12.95
CA HIS A 165 -7.84 5.11 -14.38
C HIS A 165 -9.15 5.19 -15.17
N GLN A 166 -10.15 4.36 -14.84
CA GLN A 166 -11.48 4.37 -15.47
C GLN A 166 -12.60 4.16 -14.46
N GLY A 167 -12.29 4.06 -13.21
CA GLY A 167 -13.22 3.65 -12.17
C GLY A 167 -14.26 4.69 -11.78
N TYR A 168 -14.98 4.38 -10.75
CA TYR A 168 -16.05 5.19 -10.20
C TYR A 168 -15.83 5.42 -8.71
N LEU A 169 -15.84 6.69 -8.31
CA LEU A 169 -15.65 7.09 -6.91
C LEU A 169 -16.85 7.91 -6.46
N GLN A 170 -17.55 7.49 -5.40
CA GLN A 170 -18.73 8.17 -4.90
C GLN A 170 -18.82 8.18 -3.37
N ASN A 171 -19.13 9.33 -2.81
CA ASN A 171 -19.39 9.54 -1.37
C ASN A 171 -18.22 9.05 -0.49
N CYS A 172 -16.99 9.34 -0.89
CA CYS A 172 -15.78 9.02 -0.14
C CYS A 172 -15.19 10.25 0.54
N THR A 173 -14.59 10.08 1.72
CA THR A 173 -14.06 11.16 2.55
C THR A 173 -12.69 10.84 3.13
#